data_f7d81efb617921c0fdfd622074add484
#
_entry.id   f7d81efb617921c0fdfd622074add484
#
_cell.length_a   1.000
_cell.length_b   1.000
_cell.length_c   1.000
_cell.angle_alpha   90.00
_cell.angle_beta   90.00
_cell.angle_gamma   90.00
#
_symmetry.space_group_name_H-M   'P 1'
#
loop_
_entity.id
_entity.type
_entity.pdbx_description
1 polymer ?
#
loop_
_entity_poly.entity_id
_entity_poly.type
_entity_poly.pdbx_seq_one_letter_code
_entity_poly.pdbx_strand_id
1 'polypeptide(L)'
;MKTLVITGAARKNGHTNQMVKLFLDTLGGEHTIIDAYRAENIAPCKDCRYCWHKKGCSIHDGMDEVYRLLEEADNVVLASPMYFHSITGKMKALIDRFQVYWAGHVRNDMPEKPLRKGAILMVGGAPSFPNQFLGGELVLKNLLNDLSTECLGEVWLPNSDHDSLETRPDIAQQVVELAEKMKAAQE
;
A
#
# COMPACT_ATOMS: atom_id res chain seq x y z
N MET A 1 3.66 -13.49 12.13
CA MET A 1 3.78 -12.23 11.39
C MET A 1 2.76 -12.24 10.27
N LYS A 2 1.83 -11.28 10.28
CA LYS A 2 0.78 -11.11 9.27
C LYS A 2 1.04 -9.85 8.45
N THR A 3 1.06 -9.96 7.14
CA THR A 3 1.31 -8.84 6.23
C THR A 3 0.06 -8.55 5.39
N LEU A 4 -0.45 -7.32 5.46
CA LEU A 4 -1.50 -6.85 4.56
C LEU A 4 -0.85 -6.13 3.38
N VAL A 5 -1.11 -6.60 2.17
CA VAL A 5 -0.72 -5.94 0.93
C VAL A 5 -1.93 -5.26 0.31
N ILE A 6 -1.80 -3.99 -0.04
CA ILE A 6 -2.80 -3.29 -0.86
C ILE A 6 -2.16 -2.96 -2.20
N THR A 7 -2.67 -3.57 -3.27
CA THR A 7 -2.12 -3.36 -4.62
C THR A 7 -3.12 -2.67 -5.55
N GLY A 8 -2.61 -1.69 -6.31
CA GLY A 8 -3.32 -1.01 -7.39
C GLY A 8 -3.00 -1.55 -8.78
N ALA A 9 -2.49 -2.78 -8.90
CA ALA A 9 -2.06 -3.37 -10.17
C ALA A 9 -3.25 -3.84 -11.02
N ALA A 10 -3.50 -3.20 -12.16
CA ALA A 10 -4.55 -3.62 -13.11
C ALA A 10 -4.24 -4.97 -13.77
N ARG A 11 -2.95 -5.25 -14.06
CA ARG A 11 -2.49 -6.47 -14.72
C ARG A 11 -2.10 -7.52 -13.69
N LYS A 12 -2.73 -8.71 -13.74
CA LYS A 12 -2.46 -9.80 -12.78
C LYS A 12 -0.98 -10.21 -12.73
N ASN A 13 -0.32 -10.28 -13.90
CA ASN A 13 1.09 -10.68 -14.04
C ASN A 13 1.99 -9.48 -14.38
N GLY A 14 1.60 -8.25 -14.01
CA GLY A 14 2.37 -7.03 -14.25
C GLY A 14 3.55 -6.89 -13.27
N HIS A 15 4.51 -6.03 -13.61
CA HIS A 15 5.74 -5.81 -12.82
C HIS A 15 5.47 -5.43 -11.36
N THR A 16 4.40 -4.67 -11.07
CA THR A 16 4.01 -4.36 -9.69
C THR A 16 3.76 -5.63 -8.87
N ASN A 17 2.98 -6.59 -9.43
CA ASN A 17 2.70 -7.84 -8.74
C ASN A 17 3.92 -8.78 -8.70
N GLN A 18 4.85 -8.69 -9.67
CA GLN A 18 6.12 -9.39 -9.60
C GLN A 18 7.01 -8.86 -8.47
N MET A 19 7.08 -7.52 -8.28
CA MET A 19 7.77 -6.91 -7.13
C MET A 19 7.14 -7.35 -5.81
N VAL A 20 5.81 -7.33 -5.71
CA VAL A 20 5.09 -7.81 -4.51
C VAL A 20 5.41 -9.28 -4.24
N LYS A 21 5.40 -10.12 -5.27
CA LYS A 21 5.72 -11.55 -5.11
C LYS A 21 7.14 -11.74 -4.59
N LEU A 22 8.14 -11.10 -5.19
CA LEU A 22 9.54 -11.18 -4.75
C LEU A 22 9.69 -10.71 -3.29
N PHE A 23 9.04 -9.60 -2.94
CA PHE A 23 9.04 -9.06 -1.58
C PHE A 23 8.47 -10.07 -0.57
N LEU A 24 7.31 -10.66 -0.86
CA LEU A 24 6.64 -11.62 0.02
C LEU A 24 7.37 -12.95 0.11
N ASP A 25 7.94 -13.45 -1.00
CA ASP A 25 8.75 -14.67 -1.01
C ASP A 25 9.99 -14.51 -0.10
N THR A 26 10.56 -13.30 -0.02
CA THR A 26 11.71 -12.99 0.85
C THR A 26 11.28 -12.77 2.30
N LEU A 27 10.22 -11.98 2.52
CA LEU A 27 9.72 -11.65 3.86
C LEU A 27 9.24 -12.91 4.60
N GLY A 28 8.52 -13.78 3.90
CA GLY A 28 7.86 -14.95 4.48
C GLY A 28 6.66 -14.57 5.37
N GLY A 29 6.20 -15.54 6.18
CA GLY A 29 5.04 -15.35 7.04
C GLY A 29 3.70 -15.46 6.32
N GLU A 30 2.63 -15.11 7.02
CA GLU A 30 1.27 -15.09 6.48
C GLU A 30 0.99 -13.74 5.81
N HIS A 31 0.36 -13.76 4.65
CA HIS A 31 -0.01 -12.53 3.97
C HIS A 31 -1.42 -12.59 3.36
N THR A 32 -2.05 -11.42 3.29
CA THR A 32 -3.32 -11.21 2.59
C THR A 32 -3.17 -10.06 1.61
N ILE A 33 -3.63 -10.25 0.37
CA ILE A 33 -3.52 -9.24 -0.69
C ILE A 33 -4.91 -8.69 -1.01
N ILE A 34 -5.09 -7.38 -0.84
CA ILE A 34 -6.23 -6.62 -1.32
C ILE A 34 -5.87 -6.02 -2.68
N ASP A 35 -6.46 -6.58 -3.72
CA ASP A 35 -6.29 -6.08 -5.09
C ASP A 35 -7.40 -5.06 -5.40
N ALA A 36 -7.05 -3.79 -5.48
CA ALA A 36 -8.01 -2.70 -5.68
C ALA A 36 -8.81 -2.81 -7.01
N TYR A 37 -8.28 -3.52 -8.01
CA TYR A 37 -9.01 -3.76 -9.26
C TYR A 37 -9.99 -4.92 -9.19
N ARG A 38 -9.79 -5.85 -8.25
CA ARG A 38 -10.58 -7.07 -8.09
C ARG A 38 -11.38 -7.10 -6.80
N ALA A 39 -11.14 -6.13 -5.91
CA ALA A 39 -11.96 -5.93 -4.73
C ALA A 39 -13.36 -5.49 -5.19
N GLU A 40 -14.30 -6.40 -5.10
CA GLU A 40 -15.70 -6.16 -5.41
C GLU A 40 -16.41 -5.57 -4.18
N ASN A 41 -17.53 -4.89 -4.44
CA ASN A 41 -18.37 -4.35 -3.39
C ASN A 41 -17.65 -3.40 -2.41
N ILE A 42 -16.78 -2.52 -2.93
CA ILE A 42 -16.19 -1.40 -2.18
C ILE A 42 -16.58 -0.09 -2.87
N ALA A 43 -17.52 0.62 -2.28
CA ALA A 43 -17.94 1.93 -2.77
C ALA A 43 -16.87 3.01 -2.47
N PRO A 44 -16.67 4.01 -3.32
CA PRO A 44 -15.79 5.14 -3.01
C PRO A 44 -16.31 5.96 -1.83
N CYS A 45 -15.40 6.69 -1.17
CA CYS A 45 -15.80 7.66 -0.15
C CYS A 45 -16.68 8.76 -0.77
N LYS A 46 -17.79 9.09 -0.11
CA LYS A 46 -18.75 10.13 -0.53
C LYS A 46 -18.71 11.40 0.34
N ASP A 47 -17.67 11.57 1.14
CA ASP A 47 -17.51 12.70 2.08
C ASP A 47 -18.75 12.96 2.95
N CYS A 48 -19.38 11.91 3.46
CA CYS A 48 -20.54 12.05 4.35
C CYS A 48 -20.21 12.56 5.75
N ARG A 49 -18.94 12.68 6.08
CA ARG A 49 -18.40 13.16 7.37
C ARG A 49 -18.83 12.38 8.61
N TYR A 50 -19.41 11.20 8.45
CA TYR A 50 -19.77 10.34 9.58
C TYR A 50 -18.56 10.04 10.46
N CYS A 51 -17.40 9.69 9.85
CA CYS A 51 -16.16 9.40 10.56
C CYS A 51 -15.55 10.59 11.30
N TRP A 52 -15.97 11.83 11.02
CA TRP A 52 -15.54 13.02 11.78
C TRP A 52 -16.15 13.07 13.19
N HIS A 53 -17.29 12.40 13.38
CA HIS A 53 -18.07 12.47 14.63
C HIS A 53 -18.16 11.13 15.34
N LYS A 54 -17.96 10.02 14.63
CA LYS A 54 -18.09 8.65 15.14
C LYS A 54 -16.99 7.76 14.60
N LYS A 55 -16.59 6.74 15.36
CA LYS A 55 -15.65 5.70 14.90
C LYS A 55 -16.23 4.92 13.73
N GLY A 56 -15.37 4.57 12.77
CA GLY A 56 -15.72 3.76 11.61
C GLY A 56 -16.32 4.56 10.46
N CYS A 57 -16.83 3.84 9.47
CA CYS A 57 -17.47 4.37 8.28
C CYS A 57 -18.97 4.12 8.32
N SER A 58 -19.77 4.98 7.68
CA SER A 58 -21.22 4.79 7.53
C SER A 58 -21.58 3.87 6.37
N ILE A 59 -20.64 3.50 5.52
CA ILE A 59 -20.83 2.61 4.39
C ILE A 59 -20.33 1.23 4.84
N HIS A 60 -21.25 0.28 4.96
CA HIS A 60 -20.96 -1.11 5.30
C HIS A 60 -20.91 -1.92 4.02
N ASP A 61 -19.72 -2.29 3.62
CA ASP A 61 -19.43 -2.99 2.37
C ASP A 61 -18.14 -3.82 2.50
N GLY A 62 -17.54 -4.24 1.39
CA GLY A 62 -16.28 -4.99 1.41
C GLY A 62 -15.12 -4.31 2.14
N MET A 63 -15.23 -3.00 2.41
CA MET A 63 -14.22 -2.27 3.18
C MET A 63 -14.20 -2.65 4.66
N ASP A 64 -15.30 -3.14 5.23
CA ASP A 64 -15.33 -3.60 6.62
C ASP A 64 -14.33 -4.75 6.85
N GLU A 65 -14.19 -5.65 5.88
CA GLU A 65 -13.20 -6.72 5.91
C GLU A 65 -11.77 -6.18 5.76
N VAL A 66 -11.55 -5.16 4.91
CA VAL A 66 -10.24 -4.51 4.78
C VAL A 66 -9.81 -3.86 6.10
N TYR A 67 -10.72 -3.20 6.80
CA TYR A 67 -10.45 -2.64 8.13
C TYR A 67 -10.07 -3.74 9.13
N ARG A 68 -10.81 -4.86 9.15
CA ARG A 68 -10.53 -5.99 10.03
C ARG A 68 -9.14 -6.58 9.77
N LEU A 69 -8.79 -6.82 8.50
CA LEU A 69 -7.48 -7.33 8.09
C LEU A 69 -6.34 -6.38 8.49
N LEU A 70 -6.56 -5.07 8.35
CA LEU A 70 -5.57 -4.06 8.78
C LEU A 70 -5.37 -4.08 10.30
N GLU A 71 -6.44 -4.24 11.08
CA GLU A 71 -6.32 -4.31 12.54
C GLU A 71 -5.54 -5.54 13.03
N GLU A 72 -5.52 -6.61 12.25
CA GLU A 72 -4.78 -7.85 12.54
C GLU A 72 -3.36 -7.86 11.97
N ALA A 73 -3.03 -6.91 11.09
CA ALA A 73 -1.75 -6.89 10.40
C ALA A 73 -0.62 -6.32 11.27
N ASP A 74 0.54 -6.99 11.22
CA ASP A 74 1.80 -6.49 11.77
C ASP A 74 2.51 -5.58 10.77
N ASN A 75 2.32 -5.86 9.46
CA ASN A 75 2.95 -5.13 8.35
C ASN A 75 1.92 -4.66 7.33
N VAL A 76 2.24 -3.55 6.65
CA VAL A 76 1.47 -3.03 5.51
C VAL A 76 2.39 -2.78 4.32
N VAL A 77 2.11 -3.41 3.19
CA VAL A 77 2.83 -3.18 1.93
C VAL A 77 1.87 -2.53 0.93
N LEU A 78 2.28 -1.38 0.41
CA LEU A 78 1.52 -0.62 -0.58
C LEU A 78 2.21 -0.73 -1.93
N ALA A 79 1.50 -1.22 -2.96
CA ALA A 79 2.07 -1.42 -4.27
C ALA A 79 1.19 -0.84 -5.39
N SER A 80 1.75 -0.02 -6.28
CA SER A 80 0.99 0.58 -7.38
C SER A 80 1.84 0.82 -8.62
N PRO A 81 1.30 0.59 -9.82
CA PRO A 81 1.88 1.23 -11.00
C PRO A 81 1.55 2.72 -10.99
N MET A 82 2.40 3.50 -11.66
CA MET A 82 2.17 4.93 -11.92
C MET A 82 1.13 5.11 -13.01
N TYR A 83 0.03 5.78 -12.69
CA TYR A 83 -0.97 6.21 -13.65
C TYR A 83 -1.15 7.73 -13.52
N PHE A 84 -0.79 8.44 -14.58
CA PHE A 84 -0.92 9.90 -14.63
C PHE A 84 -0.32 10.62 -13.40
N HIS A 85 0.98 10.38 -13.16
CA HIS A 85 1.77 10.97 -12.08
C HIS A 85 1.34 10.61 -10.65
N SER A 86 0.52 9.58 -10.47
CA SER A 86 0.09 9.12 -9.14
C SER A 86 -0.20 7.62 -9.15
N ILE A 87 -0.82 7.13 -8.09
CA ILE A 87 -1.34 5.76 -8.00
C ILE A 87 -2.56 5.58 -8.91
N THR A 88 -2.99 4.34 -9.09
CA THR A 88 -4.18 4.06 -9.92
C THR A 88 -5.46 4.57 -9.28
N GLY A 89 -6.43 4.99 -10.10
CA GLY A 89 -7.72 5.51 -9.63
C GLY A 89 -8.51 4.52 -8.77
N LYS A 90 -8.43 3.21 -9.08
CA LYS A 90 -9.06 2.16 -8.26
C LYS A 90 -8.43 2.07 -6.86
N MET A 91 -7.10 2.12 -6.79
CA MET A 91 -6.41 2.14 -5.51
C MET A 91 -6.72 3.42 -4.74
N LYS A 92 -6.76 4.58 -5.41
CA LYS A 92 -7.09 5.85 -4.77
C LYS A 92 -8.50 5.84 -4.18
N ALA A 93 -9.49 5.29 -4.90
CA ALA A 93 -10.86 5.17 -4.40
C ALA A 93 -10.96 4.28 -3.14
N LEU A 94 -10.14 3.21 -3.06
CA LEU A 94 -10.02 2.41 -1.86
C LEU A 94 -9.32 3.17 -0.73
N ILE A 95 -8.22 3.87 -1.04
CA ILE A 95 -7.46 4.67 -0.07
C ILE A 95 -8.33 5.76 0.57
N ASP A 96 -9.20 6.41 -0.19
CA ASP A 96 -10.10 7.44 0.34
C ASP A 96 -11.04 6.92 1.44
N ARG A 97 -11.26 5.61 1.51
CA ARG A 97 -12.04 4.98 2.58
C ARG A 97 -11.26 4.88 3.90
N PHE A 98 -9.92 4.98 3.87
CA PHE A 98 -9.10 5.05 5.09
C PHE A 98 -9.17 6.42 5.78
N GLN A 99 -9.95 7.38 5.26
CA GLN A 99 -10.30 8.62 5.95
C GLN A 99 -10.79 8.41 7.39
N VAL A 100 -11.27 7.23 7.73
CA VAL A 100 -11.69 6.87 9.10
C VAL A 100 -10.52 6.91 10.09
N TYR A 101 -9.30 6.57 9.66
CA TYR A 101 -8.10 6.60 10.49
C TYR A 101 -7.60 8.03 10.69
N TRP A 102 -7.48 8.82 9.62
CA TRP A 102 -7.18 10.24 9.73
C TRP A 102 -8.17 10.95 10.66
N ALA A 103 -9.47 10.71 10.49
CA ALA A 103 -10.49 11.28 11.36
C ALA A 103 -10.35 10.80 12.82
N GLY A 104 -9.89 9.57 13.05
CA GLY A 104 -9.56 9.06 14.37
C GLY A 104 -8.44 9.84 15.06
N HIS A 105 -7.38 10.19 14.31
CA HIS A 105 -6.30 11.05 14.81
C HIS A 105 -6.83 12.45 15.17
N VAL A 106 -7.66 13.05 14.31
CA VAL A 106 -8.27 14.38 14.58
C VAL A 106 -9.17 14.34 15.81
N ARG A 107 -9.95 13.27 16.00
CA ARG A 107 -10.79 13.09 17.19
C ARG A 107 -9.99 12.69 18.44
N ASN A 108 -8.71 12.35 18.28
CA ASN A 108 -7.84 11.83 19.35
C ASN A 108 -8.44 10.58 20.04
N ASP A 109 -8.99 9.66 19.24
CA ASP A 109 -9.60 8.42 19.72
C ASP A 109 -9.06 7.15 19.05
N MET A 110 -7.86 7.27 18.43
CA MET A 110 -7.13 6.11 17.92
C MET A 110 -6.63 5.24 19.09
N PRO A 111 -6.71 3.90 18.95
CA PRO A 111 -6.15 3.02 19.96
C PRO A 111 -4.63 3.14 20.02
N GLU A 112 -4.06 3.11 21.21
CA GLU A 112 -2.62 2.94 21.38
C GLU A 112 -2.23 1.52 20.94
N LYS A 113 -1.44 1.43 19.88
CA LYS A 113 -0.88 0.17 19.35
C LYS A 113 0.57 0.38 18.94
N PRO A 114 1.39 -0.68 18.98
CA PRO A 114 2.71 -0.63 18.37
C PRO A 114 2.61 -0.21 16.89
N LEU A 115 3.60 0.54 16.41
CA LEU A 115 3.67 0.93 14.99
C LEU A 115 3.86 -0.33 14.14
N ARG A 116 3.00 -0.47 13.14
CA ARG A 116 3.20 -1.45 12.07
C ARG A 116 4.46 -1.09 11.28
N LYS A 117 5.01 -2.05 10.56
CA LYS A 117 6.09 -1.80 9.60
C LYS A 117 5.53 -1.73 8.20
N GLY A 118 5.99 -0.76 7.41
CA GLY A 118 5.46 -0.47 6.08
C GLY A 118 6.54 -0.46 4.99
N ALA A 119 6.13 -0.82 3.76
CA ALA A 119 6.94 -0.70 2.56
C ALA A 119 6.10 -0.20 1.39
N ILE A 120 6.76 0.49 0.45
CA ILE A 120 6.13 1.01 -0.76
C ILE A 120 6.86 0.46 -1.99
N LEU A 121 6.11 -0.08 -2.94
CA LEU A 121 6.62 -0.60 -4.21
C LEU A 121 5.89 0.07 -5.37
N MET A 122 6.61 0.78 -6.24
CA MET A 122 5.99 1.43 -7.39
C MET A 122 6.70 1.14 -8.70
N VAL A 123 5.93 1.14 -9.78
CA VAL A 123 6.39 0.84 -11.14
C VAL A 123 5.95 1.95 -12.07
N GLY A 124 6.86 2.50 -12.86
CA GLY A 124 6.60 3.53 -13.86
C GLY A 124 7.00 3.06 -15.26
N GLY A 125 6.11 3.20 -16.28
CA GLY A 125 6.37 2.78 -17.65
C GLY A 125 7.48 3.56 -18.34
N ALA A 126 7.46 4.89 -18.17
CA ALA A 126 8.42 5.80 -18.81
C ALA A 126 9.84 5.68 -18.24
N PRO A 127 10.89 6.04 -19.02
CA PRO A 127 12.23 6.24 -18.51
C PRO A 127 12.26 7.17 -17.30
N SER A 128 13.28 7.01 -16.44
CA SER A 128 13.41 7.80 -15.22
C SER A 128 13.52 9.31 -15.52
N PHE A 129 12.75 10.12 -14.80
CA PHE A 129 12.81 11.58 -14.84
C PHE A 129 12.59 12.17 -13.43
N PRO A 130 12.98 13.45 -13.19
CA PRO A 130 12.82 14.07 -11.88
C PRO A 130 11.38 14.05 -11.39
N ASN A 131 11.19 13.66 -10.12
CA ASN A 131 9.88 13.58 -9.45
C ASN A 131 8.87 12.61 -10.09
N GLN A 132 9.32 11.64 -10.88
CA GLN A 132 8.44 10.67 -11.54
C GLN A 132 7.44 10.02 -10.59
N PHE A 133 7.88 9.58 -9.41
CA PHE A 133 7.07 8.87 -8.44
C PHE A 133 6.46 9.75 -7.34
N LEU A 134 6.79 11.05 -7.31
CA LEU A 134 6.46 11.95 -6.19
C LEU A 134 4.97 11.98 -5.85
N GLY A 135 4.08 12.04 -6.83
CA GLY A 135 2.63 12.11 -6.57
C GLY A 135 2.08 10.83 -5.93
N GLY A 136 2.59 9.67 -6.36
CA GLY A 136 2.23 8.39 -5.74
C GLY A 136 2.87 8.21 -4.36
N GLU A 137 4.13 8.56 -4.24
CA GLU A 137 4.89 8.53 -2.98
C GLU A 137 4.19 9.32 -1.87
N LEU A 138 3.81 10.57 -2.16
CA LEU A 138 3.11 11.42 -1.19
C LEU A 138 1.80 10.80 -0.69
N VAL A 139 1.00 10.23 -1.59
CA VAL A 139 -0.26 9.57 -1.21
C VAL A 139 0.01 8.36 -0.33
N LEU A 140 0.98 7.51 -0.70
CA LEU A 140 1.23 6.25 0.00
C LEU A 140 1.93 6.47 1.35
N LYS A 141 2.86 7.43 1.45
CA LYS A 141 3.50 7.79 2.73
C LYS A 141 2.50 8.38 3.72
N ASN A 142 1.63 9.29 3.26
CA ASN A 142 0.60 9.83 4.14
C ASN A 142 -0.38 8.75 4.59
N LEU A 143 -0.75 7.82 3.72
CA LEU A 143 -1.59 6.69 4.12
C LEU A 143 -0.90 5.85 5.21
N LEU A 144 0.37 5.45 5.04
CA LEU A 144 1.09 4.69 6.07
C LEU A 144 1.11 5.44 7.41
N ASN A 145 1.35 6.76 7.38
CA ASN A 145 1.31 7.59 8.58
C ASN A 145 -0.06 7.55 9.28
N ASP A 146 -1.15 7.76 8.53
CA ASP A 146 -2.52 7.71 9.07
C ASP A 146 -2.88 6.33 9.61
N LEU A 147 -2.29 5.27 9.05
CA LEU A 147 -2.43 3.89 9.53
C LEU A 147 -1.51 3.54 10.72
N SER A 148 -0.81 4.50 11.32
CA SER A 148 0.17 4.26 12.39
C SER A 148 1.21 3.22 11.96
N THR A 149 1.81 3.42 10.78
CA THR A 149 2.73 2.48 10.15
C THR A 149 4.02 3.20 9.79
N GLU A 150 5.14 2.73 10.35
CA GLU A 150 6.48 3.22 10.04
C GLU A 150 6.90 2.76 8.65
N CYS A 151 7.15 3.68 7.72
CA CYS A 151 7.69 3.36 6.40
C CYS A 151 9.18 3.01 6.50
N LEU A 152 9.53 1.74 6.32
CA LEU A 152 10.92 1.26 6.37
C LEU A 152 11.70 1.56 5.09
N GLY A 153 11.00 1.79 3.98
CA GLY A 153 11.60 2.13 2.70
C GLY A 153 10.65 1.97 1.54
N GLU A 154 11.19 2.31 0.38
CA GLU A 154 10.48 2.32 -0.88
C GLU A 154 11.38 1.81 -2.02
N VAL A 155 10.80 1.13 -2.99
CA VAL A 155 11.50 0.68 -4.19
C VAL A 155 10.72 1.08 -5.43
N TRP A 156 11.41 1.71 -6.38
CA TRP A 156 10.86 2.19 -7.64
C TRP A 156 11.46 1.43 -8.82
N LEU A 157 10.61 0.91 -9.72
CA LEU A 157 11.02 0.38 -11.03
C LEU A 157 10.56 1.35 -12.12
N PRO A 158 11.40 2.28 -12.58
CA PRO A 158 11.13 3.10 -13.76
C PRO A 158 11.34 2.29 -15.05
N ASN A 159 10.92 2.86 -16.18
CA ASN A 159 11.12 2.30 -17.53
C ASN A 159 10.54 0.89 -17.72
N SER A 160 9.49 0.54 -17.00
CA SER A 160 8.93 -0.82 -17.01
C SER A 160 8.27 -1.22 -18.34
N ASP A 161 8.15 -0.30 -19.31
CA ASP A 161 7.76 -0.66 -20.69
C ASP A 161 8.90 -1.39 -21.44
N HIS A 162 10.14 -1.30 -20.95
CA HIS A 162 11.34 -1.92 -21.51
C HIS A 162 12.13 -2.75 -20.49
N ASP A 163 11.99 -2.45 -19.19
CA ASP A 163 12.72 -3.10 -18.11
C ASP A 163 11.81 -4.01 -17.27
N SER A 164 12.40 -5.02 -16.66
CA SER A 164 11.75 -5.93 -15.71
C SER A 164 12.68 -6.20 -14.53
N LEU A 165 12.24 -6.94 -13.52
CA LEU A 165 13.12 -7.37 -12.43
C LEU A 165 14.27 -8.27 -12.92
N GLU A 166 14.08 -8.98 -14.05
CA GLU A 166 15.11 -9.83 -14.65
C GLU A 166 16.21 -9.00 -15.32
N THR A 167 15.84 -7.88 -15.97
CA THR A 167 16.80 -6.96 -16.61
C THR A 167 17.37 -5.91 -15.65
N ARG A 168 16.75 -5.75 -14.48
CA ARG A 168 17.13 -4.80 -13.41
C ARG A 168 17.43 -5.53 -12.10
N PRO A 169 18.53 -6.32 -12.04
CA PRO A 169 18.92 -7.03 -10.83
C PRO A 169 19.21 -6.08 -9.64
N ASP A 170 19.62 -4.85 -9.92
CA ASP A 170 19.78 -3.79 -8.94
C ASP A 170 18.47 -3.44 -8.21
N ILE A 171 17.35 -3.36 -8.93
CA ILE A 171 16.03 -3.12 -8.35
C ILE A 171 15.51 -4.38 -7.62
N ALA A 172 15.72 -5.56 -8.21
CA ALA A 172 15.35 -6.81 -7.56
C ALA A 172 16.07 -6.97 -6.21
N GLN A 173 17.34 -6.61 -6.14
CA GLN A 173 18.12 -6.63 -4.90
C GLN A 173 17.57 -5.64 -3.86
N GLN A 174 17.19 -4.42 -4.26
CA GLN A 174 16.56 -3.44 -3.36
C GLN A 174 15.23 -3.96 -2.78
N VAL A 175 14.43 -4.71 -3.57
CA VAL A 175 13.19 -5.34 -3.08
C VAL A 175 13.51 -6.38 -2.01
N VAL A 176 14.53 -7.22 -2.23
CA VAL A 176 14.99 -8.23 -1.27
C VAL A 176 15.49 -7.57 0.02
N GLU A 177 16.37 -6.57 -0.10
CA GLU A 177 16.94 -5.85 1.06
C GLU A 177 15.84 -5.16 1.90
N LEU A 178 14.82 -4.57 1.25
CA LEU A 178 13.70 -3.96 1.97
C LEU A 178 12.85 -5.00 2.69
N ALA A 179 12.64 -6.17 2.08
CA ALA A 179 11.91 -7.28 2.73
C ALA A 179 12.69 -7.84 3.93
N GLU A 180 14.00 -8.03 3.80
CA GLU A 180 14.88 -8.46 4.90
C GLU A 180 14.92 -7.44 6.04
N LYS A 181 14.99 -6.14 5.72
CA LYS A 181 14.89 -5.06 6.69
C LYS A 181 13.58 -5.12 7.46
N MET A 182 12.46 -5.36 6.76
CA MET A 182 11.15 -5.50 7.40
C MET A 182 11.09 -6.73 8.31
N LYS A 183 11.68 -7.84 7.88
CA LYS A 183 11.77 -9.08 8.69
C LYS A 183 12.57 -8.85 9.97
N ALA A 184 13.75 -8.24 9.87
CA ALA A 184 14.59 -7.93 11.01
C ALA A 184 13.96 -6.94 12.01
N ALA A 185 13.08 -6.04 11.53
CA ALA A 185 12.38 -5.07 12.38
C ALA A 185 11.21 -5.70 13.19
N GLN A 186 10.96 -7.00 13.04
CA GLN A 186 9.93 -7.76 13.78
C GLN A 186 10.52 -8.67 14.88
N GLU A 187 11.85 -8.86 14.86
CA GLU A 187 12.61 -9.58 15.88
C GLU A 187 12.94 -8.68 17.08
#